data_8bb864b8724700e7bc270c3c279bb385
#
_entry.id   8bb864b8724700e7bc270c3c279bb385
#
_cell.length_a   1.000
_cell.length_b   1.000
_cell.length_c   1.000
_cell.angle_alpha   90.00
_cell.angle_beta   90.00
_cell.angle_gamma   90.00
#
_symmetry.space_group_name_H-M   'P 1'
#
loop_
_entity.id
_entity.type
_entity.pdbx_description
1 polymer ?
#
loop_
_entity_poly.entity_id
_entity_poly.type
_entity_poly.pdbx_seq_one_letter_code
_entity_poly.pdbx_strand_id
1 'polypeptide(L)'
;MICVGMPYGGPEPYSTEFSDSERGWIARYAWGDDYHETLRQKLERLAARLLEIEHFTWRACVDTAPLLERSLARDAGLGWIGKNSCLINQERGSWFLLGELLTSLDIEPGASPPDRCGTCTRCIKACPTNAIVPSPDGRFELDSRLCISYFTIELRGTIPAEQRDLIGSNVFGCDICQDVCPWNRRREKAGETHEAGVPLEKMAALSESEFRAIFRGTAVSRAKYSGFLRNVALAMGNSGLSKFADPLEKLAASSDLQVAEHARWALERLRGQSDRM
;
A
#
# COMPACT_ATOMS: atom_id res chain seq x y z
N MET A 1 -12.62 -3.80 -23.74
CA MET A 1 -11.89 -3.08 -22.69
C MET A 1 -10.41 -3.35 -22.83
N ILE A 2 -9.57 -2.34 -22.60
CA ILE A 2 -8.12 -2.44 -22.59
C ILE A 2 -7.65 -2.26 -21.15
N CYS A 3 -6.92 -3.24 -20.60
CA CYS A 3 -6.30 -3.15 -19.29
C CYS A 3 -4.81 -2.83 -19.43
N VAL A 4 -4.31 -1.92 -18.64
CA VAL A 4 -2.89 -1.52 -18.64
C VAL A 4 -2.28 -1.67 -17.25
N GLY A 5 -0.98 -1.93 -17.21
CA GLY A 5 -0.17 -1.92 -15.99
C GLY A 5 0.90 -0.83 -16.08
N MET A 6 0.89 0.14 -15.18
CA MET A 6 1.94 1.15 -15.05
C MET A 6 2.93 0.73 -13.97
N PRO A 7 4.18 0.37 -14.30
CA PRO A 7 5.17 0.00 -13.31
C PRO A 7 5.43 1.13 -12.31
N TYR A 8 5.64 0.76 -11.05
CA TYR A 8 6.16 1.64 -10.02
C TYR A 8 7.28 0.94 -9.25
N GLY A 9 8.14 1.70 -8.65
CA GLY A 9 9.25 1.18 -7.86
C GLY A 9 10.53 1.97 -8.14
N GLY A 10 11.56 1.64 -7.41
CA GLY A 10 12.85 2.28 -7.47
C GLY A 10 13.94 1.36 -6.93
N PRO A 11 15.20 1.85 -6.89
CA PRO A 11 16.35 1.07 -6.39
C PRO A 11 16.33 0.87 -4.87
N GLU A 12 15.46 1.56 -4.13
CA GLU A 12 15.42 1.56 -2.68
C GLU A 12 15.16 0.15 -2.11
N PRO A 13 15.55 -0.10 -0.84
CA PRO A 13 15.39 -1.40 -0.20
C PRO A 13 13.91 -1.83 -0.12
N TYR A 14 13.68 -3.12 0.04
CA TYR A 14 12.35 -3.62 0.40
C TYR A 14 11.96 -3.18 1.82
N SER A 15 10.67 -3.10 2.11
CA SER A 15 10.19 -2.80 3.46
C SER A 15 10.69 -3.82 4.49
N THR A 16 10.88 -5.06 4.06
CA THR A 16 11.43 -6.15 4.87
C THR A 16 12.95 -6.04 5.12
N GLU A 17 13.64 -5.16 4.41
CA GLU A 17 15.06 -4.85 4.57
C GLU A 17 15.27 -3.49 5.28
N PHE A 18 14.17 -2.75 5.49
CA PHE A 18 14.20 -1.44 6.11
C PHE A 18 14.37 -1.56 7.63
N SER A 19 15.49 -1.07 8.16
CA SER A 19 15.88 -1.23 9.57
C SER A 19 15.99 0.07 10.35
N ASP A 20 15.68 1.23 9.74
CA ASP A 20 15.74 2.52 10.42
C ASP A 20 14.54 2.69 11.35
N SER A 21 14.78 2.50 12.65
CA SER A 21 13.75 2.61 13.69
C SER A 21 13.26 4.04 13.97
N GLU A 22 13.93 5.06 13.41
CA GLU A 22 13.52 6.47 13.53
C GLU A 22 12.54 6.88 12.45
N ARG A 23 12.34 6.02 11.44
CA ARG A 23 11.52 6.31 10.27
C ARG A 23 10.35 5.34 10.14
N GLY A 24 9.22 5.83 9.65
CA GLY A 24 8.04 5.04 9.34
C GLY A 24 7.99 4.69 7.86
N TRP A 25 7.51 3.49 7.54
CA TRP A 25 7.38 3.03 6.16
C TRP A 25 6.10 3.55 5.51
N ILE A 26 6.22 4.08 4.31
CA ILE A 26 5.11 4.33 3.39
C ILE A 26 5.20 3.31 2.27
N ALA A 27 4.12 2.62 1.97
CA ALA A 27 4.09 1.63 0.89
C ALA A 27 4.54 2.26 -0.44
N ARG A 28 5.34 1.54 -1.17
CA ARG A 28 6.07 1.99 -2.37
C ARG A 28 5.17 2.60 -3.43
N TYR A 29 3.95 2.07 -3.60
CA TYR A 29 3.01 2.59 -4.58
C TYR A 29 2.57 4.04 -4.32
N ALA A 30 2.72 4.51 -3.07
CA ALA A 30 2.32 5.84 -2.62
C ALA A 30 3.47 6.86 -2.61
N TRP A 31 4.63 6.49 -3.15
CA TRP A 31 5.75 7.42 -3.31
C TRP A 31 5.52 8.32 -4.53
N GLY A 32 5.76 9.62 -4.35
CA GLY A 32 5.58 10.62 -5.41
C GLY A 32 4.13 11.06 -5.59
N ASP A 33 3.81 11.46 -6.82
CA ASP A 33 2.50 12.01 -7.18
C ASP A 33 1.39 10.96 -7.13
N ASP A 34 0.14 11.46 -7.01
CA ASP A 34 -1.04 10.60 -7.03
C ASP A 34 -1.15 9.85 -8.37
N TYR A 35 -0.99 8.54 -8.29
CA TYR A 35 -1.02 7.67 -9.44
C TYR A 35 -2.36 7.68 -10.18
N HIS A 36 -3.47 7.97 -9.50
CA HIS A 36 -4.78 8.06 -10.14
C HIS A 36 -4.77 9.07 -11.27
N GLU A 37 -4.21 10.25 -11.02
CA GLU A 37 -4.14 11.31 -12.01
C GLU A 37 -3.12 10.98 -13.10
N THR A 38 -1.93 10.51 -12.72
CA THR A 38 -0.87 10.14 -13.67
C THR A 38 -1.33 9.04 -14.65
N LEU A 39 -1.98 7.99 -14.11
CA LEU A 39 -2.43 6.87 -14.93
C LEU A 39 -3.64 7.24 -15.77
N ARG A 40 -4.57 8.05 -15.24
CA ARG A 40 -5.71 8.58 -15.99
C ARG A 40 -5.26 9.38 -17.21
N GLN A 41 -4.31 10.29 -17.04
CA GLN A 41 -3.74 11.08 -18.15
C GLN A 41 -3.06 10.20 -19.21
N LYS A 42 -2.40 9.11 -18.79
CA LYS A 42 -1.81 8.15 -19.74
C LYS A 42 -2.89 7.39 -20.52
N LEU A 43 -3.99 6.99 -19.87
CA LEU A 43 -5.13 6.36 -20.54
C LEU A 43 -5.83 7.30 -21.51
N GLU A 44 -6.01 8.57 -21.14
CA GLU A 44 -6.58 9.60 -22.03
C GLU A 44 -5.71 9.82 -23.28
N ARG A 45 -4.38 9.84 -23.11
CA ARG A 45 -3.45 9.91 -24.25
C ARG A 45 -3.50 8.66 -25.13
N LEU A 46 -3.65 7.48 -24.53
CA LEU A 46 -3.85 6.24 -25.29
C LEU A 46 -5.14 6.31 -26.10
N ALA A 47 -6.25 6.73 -25.48
CA ALA A 47 -7.53 6.88 -26.17
C ALA A 47 -7.44 7.89 -27.32
N ALA A 48 -6.79 9.04 -27.11
CA ALA A 48 -6.60 10.03 -28.16
C ALA A 48 -5.85 9.46 -29.38
N ARG A 49 -4.80 8.67 -29.15
CA ARG A 49 -4.07 8.02 -30.25
C ARG A 49 -4.89 6.95 -30.97
N LEU A 50 -5.71 6.20 -30.26
CA LEU A 50 -6.59 5.21 -30.87
C LEU A 50 -7.68 5.88 -31.70
N LEU A 51 -8.18 7.05 -31.31
CA LEU A 51 -9.16 7.85 -32.06
C LEU A 51 -8.61 8.36 -33.41
N GLU A 52 -7.29 8.47 -33.57
CA GLU A 52 -6.67 8.78 -34.89
C GLU A 52 -6.82 7.62 -35.89
N ILE A 53 -7.04 6.39 -35.39
CA ILE A 53 -7.16 5.17 -36.20
C ILE A 53 -8.64 4.86 -36.47
N GLU A 54 -9.48 4.90 -35.41
CA GLU A 54 -10.89 4.55 -35.49
C GLU A 54 -11.70 5.36 -34.48
N HIS A 55 -12.90 5.76 -34.87
CA HIS A 55 -13.83 6.45 -33.95
C HIS A 55 -14.53 5.47 -33.03
N PHE A 56 -14.44 5.71 -31.71
CA PHE A 56 -15.10 4.91 -30.68
C PHE A 56 -15.45 5.76 -29.45
N THR A 57 -16.33 5.23 -28.60
CA THR A 57 -16.60 5.80 -27.26
C THR A 57 -15.71 5.15 -26.23
N TRP A 58 -15.28 5.92 -25.22
CA TRP A 58 -14.39 5.42 -24.19
C TRP A 58 -14.56 6.09 -22.85
N ARG A 59 -14.06 5.43 -21.79
CA ARG A 59 -13.95 5.96 -20.43
C ARG A 59 -12.69 5.39 -19.78
N ALA A 60 -11.84 6.27 -19.24
CA ALA A 60 -10.70 5.88 -18.41
C ALA A 60 -11.17 5.61 -16.97
N CYS A 61 -10.70 4.53 -16.38
CA CYS A 61 -10.97 4.11 -15.01
C CYS A 61 -9.64 3.79 -14.33
N VAL A 62 -9.52 4.21 -13.07
CA VAL A 62 -8.36 3.91 -12.22
C VAL A 62 -8.86 3.82 -10.78
N ASP A 63 -8.74 2.68 -10.13
CA ASP A 63 -9.07 2.36 -8.72
C ASP A 63 -10.47 2.78 -8.23
N THR A 64 -10.85 4.03 -8.42
CA THR A 64 -12.09 4.61 -7.88
C THR A 64 -13.36 4.22 -8.63
N ALA A 65 -13.25 3.56 -9.78
CA ALA A 65 -14.39 3.02 -10.51
C ALA A 65 -14.84 1.68 -9.88
N PRO A 66 -16.16 1.34 -9.90
CA PRO A 66 -16.66 0.08 -9.36
C PRO A 66 -16.35 -1.09 -10.31
N LEU A 67 -15.07 -1.32 -10.59
CA LEU A 67 -14.57 -2.40 -11.43
C LEU A 67 -13.76 -3.39 -10.62
N LEU A 68 -13.81 -4.66 -11.01
CA LEU A 68 -12.94 -5.71 -10.48
C LEU A 68 -11.61 -5.72 -11.24
N GLU A 69 -10.84 -4.64 -11.15
CA GLU A 69 -9.65 -4.36 -11.97
C GLU A 69 -8.70 -5.56 -12.09
N ARG A 70 -8.35 -6.21 -10.96
CA ARG A 70 -7.45 -7.38 -10.96
C ARG A 70 -8.03 -8.56 -11.75
N SER A 71 -9.33 -8.81 -11.65
CA SER A 71 -9.99 -9.88 -12.40
C SER A 71 -10.03 -9.57 -13.89
N LEU A 72 -10.37 -8.34 -14.25
CA LEU A 72 -10.40 -7.86 -15.63
C LEU A 72 -9.00 -7.87 -16.25
N ALA A 73 -8.00 -7.42 -15.53
CA ALA A 73 -6.61 -7.43 -15.98
C ALA A 73 -6.06 -8.86 -16.16
N ARG A 74 -6.44 -9.80 -15.27
CA ARG A 74 -6.15 -11.24 -15.48
C ARG A 74 -6.79 -11.76 -16.76
N ASP A 75 -8.07 -11.48 -16.97
CA ASP A 75 -8.81 -11.96 -18.13
C ASP A 75 -8.31 -11.31 -19.43
N ALA A 76 -7.76 -10.08 -19.35
CA ALA A 76 -7.06 -9.41 -20.44
C ALA A 76 -5.63 -9.94 -20.69
N GLY A 77 -5.14 -10.89 -19.87
CA GLY A 77 -3.84 -11.52 -20.09
C GLY A 77 -2.65 -10.84 -19.42
N LEU A 78 -2.85 -9.81 -18.58
CA LEU A 78 -1.74 -9.09 -17.95
C LEU A 78 -0.98 -9.94 -16.91
N GLY A 79 -1.63 -10.92 -16.29
CA GLY A 79 -1.03 -11.74 -15.26
C GLY A 79 -2.06 -12.62 -14.56
N TRP A 80 -1.66 -13.30 -13.49
CA TRP A 80 -2.56 -14.07 -12.62
C TRP A 80 -2.72 -13.41 -11.26
N ILE A 81 -3.79 -13.69 -10.57
CA ILE A 81 -4.01 -13.23 -9.20
C ILE A 81 -3.26 -14.17 -8.26
N GLY A 82 -2.24 -13.67 -7.58
CA GLY A 82 -1.45 -14.43 -6.63
C GLY A 82 -2.16 -14.70 -5.31
N LYS A 83 -1.59 -15.58 -4.47
CA LYS A 83 -2.09 -15.89 -3.12
C LYS A 83 -2.18 -14.65 -2.21
N ASN A 84 -1.38 -13.63 -2.46
CA ASN A 84 -1.42 -12.32 -1.79
C ASN A 84 -2.45 -11.35 -2.41
N SER A 85 -3.31 -11.84 -3.28
CA SER A 85 -4.33 -11.07 -4.01
C SER A 85 -3.80 -9.97 -4.94
N CYS A 86 -2.48 -9.87 -5.15
CA CYS A 86 -1.92 -8.99 -6.17
C CYS A 86 -2.01 -9.64 -7.56
N LEU A 87 -2.18 -8.82 -8.59
CA LEU A 87 -1.96 -9.30 -9.97
C LEU A 87 -0.44 -9.43 -10.19
N ILE A 88 0.00 -10.58 -10.69
CA ILE A 88 1.41 -10.89 -10.90
C ILE A 88 1.65 -11.13 -12.39
N ASN A 89 2.53 -10.34 -13.00
CA ASN A 89 3.02 -10.55 -14.35
C ASN A 89 4.30 -11.40 -14.31
N GLN A 90 4.46 -12.32 -15.26
CA GLN A 90 5.60 -13.24 -15.28
C GLN A 90 6.96 -12.52 -15.41
N GLU A 91 7.00 -11.41 -16.12
CA GLU A 91 8.25 -10.68 -16.40
C GLU A 91 8.48 -9.53 -15.41
N ARG A 92 7.41 -8.86 -14.97
CA ARG A 92 7.45 -7.61 -14.19
C ARG A 92 7.07 -7.77 -12.72
N GLY A 93 6.66 -8.97 -12.28
CA GLY A 93 6.17 -9.19 -10.92
C GLY A 93 4.82 -8.52 -10.68
N SER A 94 4.65 -7.90 -9.50
CA SER A 94 3.40 -7.22 -9.11
C SER A 94 3.58 -5.71 -8.79
N TRP A 95 4.74 -5.13 -9.10
CA TRP A 95 5.04 -3.72 -8.87
C TRP A 95 4.50 -2.85 -10.00
N PHE A 96 3.19 -2.88 -10.21
CA PHE A 96 2.49 -2.03 -11.18
C PHE A 96 1.07 -1.69 -10.71
N LEU A 97 0.62 -0.53 -11.11
CA LEU A 97 -0.73 0.00 -10.90
C LEU A 97 -1.59 -0.36 -12.09
N LEU A 98 -2.86 -0.65 -11.85
CA LEU A 98 -3.81 -1.02 -12.89
C LEU A 98 -4.63 0.19 -13.34
N GLY A 99 -5.03 0.16 -14.59
CA GLY A 99 -5.99 1.09 -15.16
C GLY A 99 -6.68 0.49 -16.37
N GLU A 100 -7.91 0.89 -16.59
CA GLU A 100 -8.76 0.36 -17.64
C GLU A 100 -9.27 1.47 -18.56
N LEU A 101 -9.23 1.19 -19.85
CA LEU A 101 -9.93 1.96 -20.85
C LEU A 101 -11.14 1.15 -21.32
N LEU A 102 -12.32 1.50 -20.82
CA LEU A 102 -13.58 0.99 -21.39
C LEU A 102 -13.71 1.54 -22.79
N THR A 103 -14.08 0.70 -23.75
CA THR A 103 -14.14 1.10 -25.16
C THR A 103 -15.26 0.38 -25.90
N SER A 104 -15.84 1.03 -26.89
CA SER A 104 -16.77 0.41 -27.86
C SER A 104 -16.05 -0.31 -29.00
N LEU A 105 -14.71 -0.28 -29.06
CA LEU A 105 -13.95 -1.05 -30.05
C LEU A 105 -14.21 -2.54 -29.86
N ASP A 106 -14.38 -3.24 -30.98
CA ASP A 106 -14.40 -4.71 -31.00
C ASP A 106 -12.96 -5.22 -31.01
N ILE A 107 -12.53 -5.70 -29.83
CA ILE A 107 -11.15 -6.16 -29.60
C ILE A 107 -11.20 -7.62 -29.20
N GLU A 108 -10.41 -8.45 -29.87
CA GLU A 108 -10.24 -9.85 -29.47
C GLU A 108 -9.80 -9.95 -28.00
N PRO A 109 -10.48 -10.77 -27.19
CA PRO A 109 -10.12 -10.93 -25.79
C PRO A 109 -8.74 -11.60 -25.65
N GLY A 110 -7.97 -11.13 -24.66
CA GLY A 110 -6.75 -11.80 -24.22
C GLY A 110 -7.04 -13.17 -23.59
N ALA A 111 -6.00 -13.96 -23.40
CA ALA A 111 -6.09 -15.23 -22.69
C ALA A 111 -5.56 -15.09 -21.28
N SER A 112 -6.34 -15.51 -20.27
CA SER A 112 -5.90 -15.54 -18.88
C SER A 112 -4.68 -16.46 -18.72
N PRO A 113 -3.54 -15.98 -18.20
CA PRO A 113 -2.39 -16.83 -17.97
C PRO A 113 -2.66 -17.79 -16.80
N PRO A 114 -2.01 -18.97 -16.78
CA PRO A 114 -2.14 -19.90 -15.69
C PRO A 114 -1.57 -19.35 -14.37
N ASP A 115 -2.13 -19.79 -13.24
CA ASP A 115 -1.54 -19.52 -11.92
C ASP A 115 -0.15 -20.16 -11.81
N ARG A 116 0.82 -19.35 -11.39
CA ARG A 116 2.21 -19.79 -11.21
C ARG A 116 2.70 -19.67 -9.77
N CYS A 117 1.79 -19.48 -8.81
CA CYS A 117 2.14 -19.51 -7.38
C CYS A 117 2.54 -20.92 -6.91
N GLY A 118 1.93 -21.96 -7.47
CA GLY A 118 2.23 -23.37 -7.15
C GLY A 118 2.23 -23.62 -5.62
N THR A 119 3.26 -24.30 -5.14
CA THR A 119 3.42 -24.62 -3.70
C THR A 119 4.02 -23.49 -2.86
N CYS A 120 4.37 -22.34 -3.45
CA CYS A 120 4.97 -21.23 -2.73
C CYS A 120 4.02 -20.64 -1.68
N THR A 121 4.53 -20.42 -0.46
CA THR A 121 3.78 -19.85 0.68
C THR A 121 4.47 -18.65 1.32
N ARG A 122 5.43 -18.01 0.63
CA ARG A 122 6.25 -16.95 1.22
C ARG A 122 5.43 -15.77 1.70
N CYS A 123 4.49 -15.26 0.90
CA CYS A 123 3.62 -14.14 1.29
C CYS A 123 2.71 -14.49 2.46
N ILE A 124 2.23 -15.73 2.54
CA ILE A 124 1.39 -16.21 3.65
C ILE A 124 2.19 -16.20 4.95
N LYS A 125 3.40 -16.78 4.94
CA LYS A 125 4.27 -16.87 6.12
C LYS A 125 4.82 -15.53 6.58
N ALA A 126 4.99 -14.57 5.66
CA ALA A 126 5.55 -13.26 5.95
C ALA A 126 4.51 -12.25 6.44
N CYS A 127 3.21 -12.53 6.25
CA CYS A 127 2.15 -11.61 6.67
C CYS A 127 2.08 -11.57 8.21
N PRO A 128 2.40 -10.44 8.87
CA PRO A 128 2.45 -10.38 10.33
C PRO A 128 1.08 -10.61 10.97
N THR A 129 0.03 -10.20 10.29
CA THR A 129 -1.36 -10.25 10.77
C THR A 129 -2.13 -11.47 10.28
N ASN A 130 -1.45 -12.39 9.56
CA ASN A 130 -2.08 -13.58 8.96
C ASN A 130 -3.30 -13.25 8.08
N ALA A 131 -3.27 -12.12 7.39
CA ALA A 131 -4.39 -11.65 6.56
C ALA A 131 -4.64 -12.50 5.31
N ILE A 132 -3.70 -13.37 4.90
CA ILE A 132 -3.84 -14.25 3.74
C ILE A 132 -4.34 -15.60 4.24
N VAL A 133 -5.61 -15.87 4.04
CA VAL A 133 -6.35 -17.00 4.61
C VAL A 133 -6.74 -18.02 3.54
N PRO A 134 -6.88 -19.31 3.89
CA PRO A 134 -7.42 -20.30 2.96
C PRO A 134 -8.88 -20.02 2.65
N SER A 135 -9.25 -20.07 1.37
CA SER A 135 -10.62 -19.99 0.88
C SER A 135 -11.27 -21.36 0.81
N PRO A 136 -12.62 -21.46 0.88
CA PRO A 136 -13.33 -22.75 0.83
C PRO A 136 -13.05 -23.58 -0.43
N ASP A 137 -12.65 -22.97 -1.52
CA ASP A 137 -12.30 -23.63 -2.79
C ASP A 137 -10.83 -24.13 -2.84
N GLY A 138 -10.11 -24.07 -1.71
CA GLY A 138 -8.71 -24.51 -1.59
C GLY A 138 -7.68 -23.50 -2.08
N ARG A 139 -8.11 -22.32 -2.55
CA ARG A 139 -7.24 -21.21 -2.88
C ARG A 139 -6.91 -20.38 -1.63
N PHE A 140 -6.24 -19.26 -1.81
CA PHE A 140 -5.99 -18.27 -0.77
C PHE A 140 -6.63 -16.95 -1.16
N GLU A 141 -7.14 -16.25 -0.17
CA GLU A 141 -7.73 -14.92 -0.31
C GLU A 141 -7.24 -13.98 0.79
N LEU A 142 -7.41 -12.69 0.57
CA LEU A 142 -7.06 -11.67 1.55
C LEU A 142 -8.29 -11.33 2.42
N ASP A 143 -8.22 -11.62 3.71
CA ASP A 143 -9.12 -11.00 4.68
C ASP A 143 -8.63 -9.55 4.91
N SER A 144 -9.27 -8.61 4.22
CA SER A 144 -8.91 -7.20 4.29
C SER A 144 -9.01 -6.61 5.71
N ARG A 145 -9.87 -7.18 6.57
CA ARG A 145 -10.05 -6.75 7.97
C ARG A 145 -8.81 -7.01 8.84
N LEU A 146 -7.89 -7.85 8.37
CA LEU A 146 -6.60 -8.15 9.02
C LEU A 146 -5.43 -7.50 8.30
N CYS A 147 -5.62 -6.91 7.13
CA CYS A 147 -4.54 -6.36 6.32
C CYS A 147 -4.01 -5.03 6.91
N ILE A 148 -2.68 -4.93 7.06
CA ILE A 148 -2.03 -3.68 7.50
C ILE A 148 -2.37 -2.51 6.59
N SER A 149 -2.48 -2.72 5.28
CA SER A 149 -2.90 -1.67 4.35
C SER A 149 -4.31 -1.16 4.66
N TYR A 150 -5.26 -2.04 5.00
CA TYR A 150 -6.59 -1.62 5.43
C TYR A 150 -6.52 -0.79 6.72
N PHE A 151 -5.78 -1.25 7.72
CA PHE A 151 -5.64 -0.54 8.99
C PHE A 151 -5.04 0.86 8.83
N THR A 152 -4.01 0.98 7.98
CA THR A 152 -3.24 2.22 7.86
C THR A 152 -3.78 3.20 6.84
N ILE A 153 -4.64 2.75 5.91
CA ILE A 153 -5.21 3.58 4.82
C ILE A 153 -6.69 3.83 5.02
N GLU A 154 -7.48 2.75 5.21
CA GLU A 154 -8.94 2.79 5.09
C GLU A 154 -9.67 2.89 6.41
N LEU A 155 -9.16 2.24 7.46
CA LEU A 155 -9.83 2.18 8.75
C LEU A 155 -10.01 3.58 9.34
N ARG A 156 -11.26 3.93 9.62
CA ARG A 156 -11.65 5.14 10.35
C ARG A 156 -12.02 4.71 11.76
N GLY A 157 -11.15 5.00 12.74
CA GLY A 157 -11.33 4.58 14.12
C GLY A 157 -10.12 3.83 14.68
N THR A 158 -10.33 3.13 15.76
CA THR A 158 -9.30 2.46 16.56
C THR A 158 -8.84 1.16 15.89
N ILE A 159 -7.53 0.95 15.81
CA ILE A 159 -6.94 -0.34 15.44
C ILE A 159 -7.03 -1.27 16.66
N PRO A 160 -7.52 -2.53 16.51
CA PRO A 160 -7.59 -3.49 17.60
C PRO A 160 -6.25 -3.65 18.32
N ALA A 161 -6.27 -3.76 19.64
CA ALA A 161 -5.06 -3.77 20.46
C ALA A 161 -4.10 -4.90 20.07
N GLU A 162 -4.64 -6.07 19.73
CA GLU A 162 -3.90 -7.26 19.31
C GLU A 162 -3.23 -7.13 17.95
N GLN A 163 -3.58 -6.10 17.16
CA GLN A 163 -2.99 -5.83 15.84
C GLN A 163 -1.91 -4.75 15.89
N ARG A 164 -1.85 -3.94 16.96
CA ARG A 164 -1.04 -2.71 16.99
C ARG A 164 0.46 -2.96 16.90
N ASP A 165 0.97 -4.00 17.55
CA ASP A 165 2.39 -4.37 17.47
C ASP A 165 2.75 -5.00 16.11
N LEU A 166 1.80 -5.67 15.48
CA LEU A 166 1.97 -6.29 14.16
C LEU A 166 2.05 -5.27 13.01
N ILE A 167 1.58 -4.04 13.23
CA ILE A 167 1.72 -2.94 12.27
C ILE A 167 3.20 -2.61 12.00
N GLY A 168 4.08 -2.80 13.00
CA GLY A 168 5.50 -2.49 12.88
C GLY A 168 5.75 -1.00 12.61
N SER A 169 6.62 -0.72 11.65
CA SER A 169 6.95 0.65 11.21
C SER A 169 6.02 1.22 10.13
N ASN A 170 4.97 0.48 9.72
CA ASN A 170 4.11 0.93 8.63
C ASN A 170 3.21 2.10 9.02
N VAL A 171 3.46 3.28 8.46
CA VAL A 171 2.61 4.48 8.65
C VAL A 171 1.56 4.63 7.57
N PHE A 172 1.78 4.02 6.39
CA PHE A 172 0.81 4.03 5.29
C PHE A 172 1.04 2.84 4.36
N GLY A 173 0.04 1.95 4.24
CA GLY A 173 0.13 0.75 3.41
C GLY A 173 1.09 -0.30 3.96
N CYS A 174 1.37 -1.32 3.15
CA CYS A 174 2.26 -2.43 3.52
C CYS A 174 2.73 -3.14 2.25
N ASP A 175 4.04 -3.38 2.13
CA ASP A 175 4.63 -4.04 0.97
C ASP A 175 5.09 -5.48 1.24
N ILE A 176 5.00 -5.97 2.48
CA ILE A 176 5.64 -7.22 2.95
C ILE A 176 5.33 -8.41 2.04
N CYS A 177 4.07 -8.61 1.67
CA CYS A 177 3.69 -9.76 0.83
C CYS A 177 4.19 -9.64 -0.62
N GLN A 178 4.43 -8.43 -1.12
CA GLN A 178 5.06 -8.17 -2.41
C GLN A 178 6.58 -8.30 -2.34
N ASP A 179 7.22 -7.81 -1.28
CA ASP A 179 8.67 -7.89 -1.06
C ASP A 179 9.18 -9.33 -1.09
N VAL A 180 8.48 -10.24 -0.40
CA VAL A 180 8.90 -11.64 -0.30
C VAL A 180 8.52 -12.49 -1.52
N CYS A 181 7.76 -11.92 -2.46
CA CYS A 181 7.30 -12.64 -3.64
C CYS A 181 8.48 -12.89 -4.60
N PRO A 182 8.75 -14.16 -4.98
CA PRO A 182 9.88 -14.46 -5.85
C PRO A 182 9.74 -13.84 -7.25
N TRP A 183 8.53 -13.53 -7.69
CA TRP A 183 8.27 -12.88 -8.96
C TRP A 183 8.68 -11.41 -8.97
N ASN A 184 8.84 -10.78 -7.80
CA ASN A 184 9.26 -9.39 -7.63
C ASN A 184 10.78 -9.19 -7.57
N ARG A 185 11.58 -10.26 -7.62
CA ARG A 185 13.07 -10.18 -7.58
C ARG A 185 13.68 -9.45 -8.77
N ARG A 186 12.97 -9.42 -9.90
CA ARG A 186 13.41 -8.79 -11.16
C ARG A 186 12.82 -7.39 -11.33
N ARG A 187 12.48 -6.70 -10.23
CA ARG A 187 11.94 -5.35 -10.34
C ARG A 187 12.86 -4.45 -11.16
N GLU A 188 12.26 -3.61 -11.97
CA GLU A 188 13.00 -2.56 -12.65
C GLU A 188 13.54 -1.61 -11.56
N LYS A 189 14.86 -1.41 -11.58
CA LYS A 189 15.52 -0.43 -10.70
C LYS A 189 15.46 0.98 -11.30
N ALA A 190 14.76 1.14 -12.41
CA ALA A 190 14.56 2.41 -13.09
C ALA A 190 13.43 3.18 -12.39
N GLY A 191 13.67 4.42 -12.06
CA GLY A 191 12.72 5.34 -11.43
C GLY A 191 13.46 6.42 -10.67
N GLU A 192 12.71 7.41 -10.21
CA GLU A 192 13.23 8.41 -9.30
C GLU A 192 13.59 7.76 -7.97
N THR A 193 14.73 8.15 -7.39
CA THR A 193 15.10 7.75 -6.04
C THR A 193 14.26 8.49 -5.04
N HIS A 194 13.58 7.76 -4.17
CA HIS A 194 12.83 8.33 -3.05
C HIS A 194 13.55 8.00 -1.74
N GLU A 195 13.50 8.92 -0.80
CA GLU A 195 14.02 8.64 0.54
C GLU A 195 13.12 7.59 1.22
N ALA A 196 13.69 6.42 1.52
CA ALA A 196 12.94 5.34 2.13
C ALA A 196 12.42 5.75 3.51
N GLY A 197 11.10 5.65 3.69
CA GLY A 197 10.41 6.01 4.93
C GLY A 197 10.36 7.52 5.23
N VAL A 198 9.64 7.87 6.27
CA VAL A 198 9.46 9.26 6.74
C VAL A 198 9.93 9.41 8.20
N PRO A 199 10.62 10.52 8.58
CA PRO A 199 11.06 10.73 9.95
C PRO A 199 9.88 10.82 10.91
N LEU A 200 9.73 9.85 11.81
CA LEU A 200 8.57 9.73 12.70
C LEU A 200 8.36 10.98 13.56
N GLU A 201 9.44 11.53 14.13
CA GLU A 201 9.35 12.71 15.00
C GLU A 201 8.80 13.94 14.24
N LYS A 202 9.26 14.16 13.00
CA LYS A 202 8.74 15.25 12.18
C LYS A 202 7.27 15.02 11.82
N MET A 203 6.89 13.79 11.51
CA MET A 203 5.52 13.44 11.15
C MET A 203 4.55 13.60 12.34
N ALA A 204 5.00 13.27 13.56
CA ALA A 204 4.21 13.44 14.78
C ALA A 204 3.96 14.91 15.14
N ALA A 205 4.85 15.81 14.72
CA ALA A 205 4.78 17.23 15.00
C ALA A 205 3.93 18.03 13.99
N LEU A 206 3.48 17.40 12.88
CA LEU A 206 2.71 18.10 11.85
C LEU A 206 1.36 18.59 12.39
N SER A 207 1.00 19.81 12.07
CA SER A 207 -0.37 20.29 12.11
C SER A 207 -1.18 19.72 10.95
N GLU A 208 -2.51 19.76 11.04
CA GLU A 208 -3.39 19.31 9.95
C GLU A 208 -3.15 20.11 8.66
N SER A 209 -2.86 21.41 8.75
CA SER A 209 -2.55 22.25 7.59
C SER A 209 -1.24 21.84 6.91
N GLU A 210 -0.22 21.53 7.70
CA GLU A 210 1.07 21.05 7.17
C GLU A 210 0.94 19.66 6.56
N PHE A 211 0.21 18.75 7.20
CA PHE A 211 -0.11 17.44 6.62
C PHE A 211 -0.78 17.58 5.26
N ARG A 212 -1.82 18.44 5.18
CA ARG A 212 -2.53 18.69 3.92
C ARG A 212 -1.64 19.31 2.86
N ALA A 213 -0.68 20.17 3.24
CA ALA A 213 0.25 20.79 2.31
C ALA A 213 1.28 19.76 1.78
N ILE A 214 1.88 18.97 2.67
CA ILE A 214 2.92 17.97 2.33
C ILE A 214 2.35 16.86 1.45
N PHE A 215 1.19 16.32 1.82
CA PHE A 215 0.60 15.15 1.15
C PHE A 215 -0.48 15.51 0.12
N ARG A 216 -0.59 16.80 -0.27
CA ARG A 216 -1.47 17.22 -1.36
C ARG A 216 -1.08 16.53 -2.66
N GLY A 217 -2.05 15.90 -3.33
CA GLY A 217 -1.80 15.19 -4.59
C GLY A 217 -0.94 13.95 -4.47
N THR A 218 -0.93 13.33 -3.28
CA THR A 218 -0.32 12.02 -3.05
C THR A 218 -1.36 11.03 -2.50
N ALA A 219 -1.12 9.74 -2.68
CA ALA A 219 -2.01 8.70 -2.14
C ALA A 219 -2.11 8.73 -0.60
N VAL A 220 -1.08 9.24 0.10
CA VAL A 220 -1.04 9.33 1.57
C VAL A 220 -2.18 10.16 2.16
N SER A 221 -2.68 11.16 1.41
CA SER A 221 -3.81 11.99 1.81
C SER A 221 -5.08 11.18 2.15
N ARG A 222 -5.20 9.94 1.62
CA ARG A 222 -6.33 9.02 1.85
C ARG A 222 -6.44 8.59 3.31
N ALA A 223 -5.34 8.43 4.05
CA ALA A 223 -5.36 8.10 5.47
C ALA A 223 -6.03 9.17 6.33
N LYS A 224 -6.14 10.41 5.85
CA LYS A 224 -6.53 11.60 6.60
C LYS A 224 -5.54 11.88 7.75
N TYR A 225 -5.58 13.11 8.28
CA TYR A 225 -4.64 13.55 9.31
C TYR A 225 -4.69 12.69 10.57
N SER A 226 -5.90 12.44 11.10
CA SER A 226 -6.11 11.62 12.28
C SER A 226 -5.57 10.20 12.13
N GLY A 227 -5.93 9.50 11.02
CA GLY A 227 -5.46 8.16 10.73
C GLY A 227 -3.94 8.09 10.54
N PHE A 228 -3.36 9.10 9.90
CA PHE A 228 -1.91 9.18 9.72
C PHE A 228 -1.17 9.36 11.05
N LEU A 229 -1.59 10.30 11.91
CA LEU A 229 -0.99 10.49 13.23
C LEU A 229 -1.15 9.26 14.13
N ARG A 230 -2.30 8.60 14.09
CA ARG A 230 -2.52 7.32 14.76
C ARG A 230 -1.46 6.28 14.33
N ASN A 231 -1.20 6.16 13.04
CA ASN A 231 -0.23 5.21 12.49
C ASN A 231 1.21 5.60 12.88
N VAL A 232 1.53 6.89 12.87
CA VAL A 232 2.82 7.42 13.34
C VAL A 232 3.05 7.07 14.82
N ALA A 233 2.04 7.26 15.67
CA ALA A 233 2.12 6.89 17.09
C ALA A 233 2.41 5.39 17.28
N LEU A 234 1.75 4.52 16.52
CA LEU A 234 2.02 3.07 16.54
C LEU A 234 3.46 2.74 16.12
N ALA A 235 3.93 3.34 15.02
CA ALA A 235 5.30 3.13 14.55
C ALA A 235 6.35 3.58 15.57
N MET A 236 6.12 4.71 16.25
CA MET A 236 6.97 5.17 17.36
C MET A 236 6.99 4.16 18.52
N GLY A 237 5.83 3.67 18.95
CA GLY A 237 5.75 2.66 20.00
C GLY A 237 6.43 1.35 19.63
N ASN A 238 6.31 0.93 18.38
CA ASN A 238 6.92 -0.30 17.85
C ASN A 238 8.43 -0.16 17.64
N SER A 239 8.97 1.07 17.51
CA SER A 239 10.41 1.31 17.34
C SER A 239 11.24 0.94 18.56
N GLY A 240 10.65 0.96 19.77
CA GLY A 240 11.36 0.74 21.02
C GLY A 240 12.26 1.89 21.46
N LEU A 241 12.29 3.02 20.76
CA LEU A 241 13.18 4.14 21.04
C LEU A 241 12.57 5.08 22.10
N SER A 242 13.20 5.18 23.26
CA SER A 242 12.76 6.04 24.38
C SER A 242 12.68 7.53 24.01
N LYS A 243 13.45 7.99 23.02
CA LYS A 243 13.40 9.37 22.53
C LYS A 243 12.01 9.80 22.03
N PHE A 244 11.15 8.85 21.67
CA PHE A 244 9.79 9.15 21.23
C PHE A 244 8.79 9.34 22.38
N ALA A 245 9.21 9.26 23.64
CA ALA A 245 8.31 9.47 24.78
C ALA A 245 7.66 10.86 24.73
N ASP A 246 8.45 11.93 24.60
CA ASP A 246 7.95 13.31 24.57
C ASP A 246 6.98 13.59 23.39
N PRO A 247 7.31 13.22 22.12
CA PRO A 247 6.34 13.31 21.04
C PRO A 247 5.04 12.54 21.29
N LEU A 248 5.14 11.34 21.85
CA LEU A 248 3.97 10.51 22.16
C LEU A 248 3.12 11.09 23.30
N GLU A 249 3.73 11.73 24.32
CA GLU A 249 2.98 12.43 25.38
C GLU A 249 2.14 13.59 24.80
N LYS A 250 2.69 14.34 23.84
CA LYS A 250 1.95 15.38 23.13
C LYS A 250 0.77 14.80 22.35
N LEU A 251 0.98 13.69 21.62
CA LEU A 251 -0.09 13.01 20.88
C LEU A 251 -1.13 12.40 21.84
N ALA A 252 -0.73 11.90 23.00
CA ALA A 252 -1.64 11.36 24.03
C ALA A 252 -2.55 12.42 24.67
N ALA A 253 -2.14 13.68 24.61
CA ALA A 253 -2.93 14.85 25.02
C ALA A 253 -3.82 15.42 23.91
N SER A 254 -3.82 14.82 22.73
CA SER A 254 -4.65 15.25 21.59
C SER A 254 -6.14 15.23 21.92
N SER A 255 -6.90 16.20 21.41
CA SER A 255 -8.36 16.19 21.43
C SER A 255 -8.96 15.11 20.51
N ASP A 256 -8.21 14.60 19.56
CA ASP A 256 -8.58 13.45 18.76
C ASP A 256 -8.39 12.17 19.57
N LEU A 257 -9.51 11.58 20.00
CA LEU A 257 -9.52 10.41 20.87
C LEU A 257 -8.82 9.20 20.25
N GLN A 258 -8.89 9.05 18.92
CA GLN A 258 -8.24 7.98 18.20
C GLN A 258 -6.71 8.13 18.26
N VAL A 259 -6.19 9.32 18.03
CA VAL A 259 -4.75 9.62 18.13
C VAL A 259 -4.28 9.43 19.57
N ALA A 260 -5.01 10.01 20.54
CA ALA A 260 -4.66 9.94 21.95
C ALA A 260 -4.61 8.51 22.51
N GLU A 261 -5.55 7.65 22.11
CA GLU A 261 -5.60 6.24 22.52
C GLU A 261 -4.36 5.47 22.04
N HIS A 262 -4.02 5.62 20.76
CA HIS A 262 -2.88 4.90 20.18
C HIS A 262 -1.54 5.41 20.71
N ALA A 263 -1.44 6.71 20.98
CA ALA A 263 -0.25 7.29 21.61
C ALA A 263 -0.05 6.80 23.07
N ARG A 264 -1.13 6.64 23.86
CA ARG A 264 -1.05 6.04 25.20
C ARG A 264 -0.58 4.59 25.14
N TRP A 265 -1.14 3.78 24.23
CA TRP A 265 -0.69 2.42 24.01
C TRP A 265 0.81 2.39 23.64
N ALA A 266 1.26 3.29 22.77
CA ALA A 266 2.66 3.38 22.37
C ALA A 266 3.59 3.74 23.55
N LEU A 267 3.17 4.66 24.42
CA LEU A 267 3.91 5.01 25.66
C LEU A 267 4.02 3.83 26.62
N GLU A 268 2.92 3.10 26.85
CA GLU A 268 2.93 1.89 27.69
C GLU A 268 3.89 0.84 27.15
N ARG A 269 3.90 0.64 25.82
CA ARG A 269 4.81 -0.28 25.17
C ARG A 269 6.28 0.11 25.33
N LEU A 270 6.62 1.40 25.18
CA LEU A 270 8.00 1.88 25.40
C LEU A 270 8.46 1.67 26.85
N ARG A 271 7.59 1.95 27.84
CA ARG A 271 7.88 1.73 29.27
C ARG A 271 8.12 0.25 29.58
N GLY A 272 7.26 -0.64 29.08
CA GLY A 272 7.40 -2.08 29.30
C GLY A 272 8.62 -2.72 28.60
N GLN A 273 9.24 -2.05 27.63
CA GLN A 273 10.49 -2.48 27.01
C GLN A 273 11.71 -2.01 27.81
N SER A 274 11.65 -0.81 28.42
CA SER A 274 12.72 -0.30 29.28
C SER A 274 12.94 -1.14 30.54
N ASP A 275 11.86 -1.76 31.06
CA ASP A 275 11.93 -2.61 32.27
C ASP A 275 12.52 -4.02 32.00
N ARG A 276 12.78 -4.37 30.74
CA ARG A 276 13.31 -5.69 30.34
C ARG A 276 14.78 -5.68 29.91
N MET A 277 15.42 -4.52 29.84
CA MET A 277 16.86 -4.34 29.58
C MET A 277 17.61 -4.08 30.88
#